data_5f81027f1c20b14e0872c100be5758b0
#
_entry.id   5f81027f1c20b14e0872c100be5758b0
#
_cell.length_a   1.000
_cell.length_b   1.000
_cell.length_c   1.000
_cell.angle_alpha   90.00
_cell.angle_beta   90.00
_cell.angle_gamma   90.00
#
_symmetry.space_group_name_H-M   'P 1'
#
loop_
_entity.id
_entity.type
_entity.pdbx_description
1 polymer ?
#
loop_
_entity_poly.entity_id
_entity_poly.type
_entity_poly.pdbx_seq_one_letter_code
_entity_poly.pdbx_strand_id
1 'polypeptide(L)'
;MFTLDVYLREDLALAIQKMEFEARMAQNKVVFMLDQHLNDSTDDWLNSDHYQNLLSDFSVAYFKSSAVMESVIDLVAGKHVKESSFQFSDNYRHLVLTSKEAIVPDEQYLIDPNTVQRKFTSFTDFIAKCYPDASEGSATMGPDRILTRTVTFQVTDKCNLACTYCYQINKSVRRMKFEDAKLFIDKLLSGEDGFSEYVSVKNSPGIVIEFIGGEPFLEVDLIDQIVDYFRLRTIELNHPWADKFCISICSNGVLYTDPKVQKFLQKNKDCISFSVTLDGNKELHDACRVFPDGRGSYDLAEYATQDWMNRGYYMGSKITISPDNLPYIYDALMHIVGLGYTEVNANCVYEAEWTDEQAGQLYHLMKKFADFMLSDNKYKLLDCSLYQSTLGHPKEETDLQNWCGGTGSMLSMDPDGWLFPCIRYMESSLGASRAPMRIGNVHTGLATCQKDKDCVACLNTIDRRTQSTDKCFYCPIAEGCSWCSAWNYQKYGTADHRDTNICKTHRGRVLANVYYWNQYYKKYKIPKVFDLWVPKQWAVPIIGEEEYNYLVNLVKSLGGYVNESDTEVREYKAADNN
;
A
#
# COMPACT_ATOMS: atom_id res chain seq x y z
N MET A 1 -4.63 -8.65 -45.93
CA MET A 1 -4.51 -7.66 -44.84
C MET A 1 -3.28 -8.08 -44.06
N PHE A 2 -2.37 -7.17 -43.86
CA PHE A 2 -1.13 -7.39 -43.13
C PHE A 2 -1.27 -6.80 -41.73
N THR A 3 -0.71 -7.47 -40.74
CA THR A 3 -0.73 -7.00 -39.35
C THR A 3 0.71 -6.88 -38.87
N LEU A 4 1.04 -5.70 -38.33
CA LEU A 4 2.25 -5.44 -37.57
C LEU A 4 1.87 -5.38 -36.09
N ASP A 5 2.51 -6.21 -35.29
CA ASP A 5 2.31 -6.32 -33.84
C ASP A 5 3.68 -6.11 -33.18
N VAL A 6 3.88 -4.92 -32.58
CA VAL A 6 5.20 -4.47 -32.12
C VAL A 6 5.14 -3.71 -30.81
N TYR A 7 6.27 -3.69 -30.12
CA TYR A 7 6.47 -2.87 -28.93
C TYR A 7 7.34 -1.65 -29.27
N LEU A 8 6.86 -0.47 -28.90
CA LEU A 8 7.53 0.80 -29.15
C LEU A 8 8.56 1.11 -28.06
N ARG A 9 9.58 1.82 -28.43
CA ARG A 9 10.52 2.45 -27.49
C ARG A 9 9.77 3.37 -26.52
N GLU A 10 10.31 3.46 -25.31
CA GLU A 10 9.68 4.20 -24.21
C GLU A 10 9.46 5.69 -24.53
N ASP A 11 10.41 6.34 -25.21
CA ASP A 11 10.32 7.73 -25.61
C ASP A 11 9.14 8.02 -26.56
N LEU A 12 8.86 7.11 -27.50
CA LEU A 12 7.72 7.22 -28.41
C LEU A 12 6.40 6.99 -27.67
N ALA A 13 6.34 5.95 -26.85
CA ALA A 13 5.16 5.65 -26.05
C ALA A 13 4.79 6.82 -25.12
N LEU A 14 5.78 7.45 -24.51
CA LEU A 14 5.61 8.62 -23.64
C LEU A 14 5.15 9.87 -24.41
N ALA A 15 5.66 10.08 -25.62
CA ALA A 15 5.22 11.20 -26.45
C ALA A 15 3.72 11.09 -26.78
N ILE A 16 3.24 9.90 -27.15
CA ILE A 16 1.82 9.65 -27.41
C ILE A 16 0.99 9.83 -26.13
N GLN A 17 1.45 9.26 -25.02
CA GLN A 17 0.76 9.38 -23.74
C GLN A 17 0.60 10.84 -23.29
N LYS A 18 1.64 11.65 -23.47
CA LYS A 18 1.59 13.08 -23.16
C LYS A 18 0.52 13.80 -23.97
N MET A 19 0.51 13.59 -25.29
CA MET A 19 -0.44 14.24 -26.17
C MET A 19 -1.88 13.83 -25.88
N GLU A 20 -2.13 12.54 -25.61
CA GLU A 20 -3.46 12.08 -25.25
C GLU A 20 -3.92 12.63 -23.90
N PHE A 21 -3.01 12.74 -22.95
CA PHE A 21 -3.30 13.38 -21.66
C PHE A 21 -3.71 14.84 -21.84
N GLU A 22 -2.98 15.62 -22.63
CA GLU A 22 -3.29 17.03 -22.92
C GLU A 22 -4.67 17.16 -23.58
N ALA A 23 -4.98 16.29 -24.56
CA ALA A 23 -6.29 16.28 -25.23
C ALA A 23 -7.42 15.92 -24.24
N ARG A 24 -7.23 14.90 -23.40
CA ARG A 24 -8.21 14.50 -22.38
C ARG A 24 -8.44 15.58 -21.32
N MET A 25 -7.38 16.25 -20.88
CA MET A 25 -7.52 17.36 -19.92
C MET A 25 -8.28 18.54 -20.51
N ALA A 26 -8.06 18.87 -21.77
CA ALA A 26 -8.83 19.89 -22.48
C ALA A 26 -10.31 19.50 -22.59
N GLN A 27 -10.60 18.23 -22.93
CA GLN A 27 -11.96 17.69 -22.98
C GLN A 27 -12.66 17.74 -21.61
N ASN A 28 -11.99 17.28 -20.54
CA ASN A 28 -12.56 17.29 -19.20
C ASN A 28 -12.86 18.71 -18.71
N LYS A 29 -12.02 19.67 -19.05
CA LYS A 29 -12.23 21.08 -18.73
C LYS A 29 -13.51 21.61 -19.39
N VAL A 30 -13.74 21.27 -20.66
CA VAL A 30 -14.96 21.66 -21.39
C VAL A 30 -16.19 20.99 -20.76
N VAL A 31 -16.14 19.69 -20.49
CA VAL A 31 -17.26 18.94 -19.86
C VAL A 31 -17.58 19.51 -18.48
N PHE A 32 -16.58 19.78 -17.66
CA PHE A 32 -16.77 20.35 -16.33
C PHE A 32 -17.45 21.72 -16.38
N MET A 33 -17.06 22.55 -17.31
CA MET A 33 -17.65 23.88 -17.49
C MET A 33 -19.09 23.79 -18.04
N LEU A 34 -19.37 22.84 -18.92
CA LEU A 34 -20.74 22.56 -19.38
C LEU A 34 -21.63 22.09 -18.23
N ASP A 35 -21.15 21.17 -17.37
CA ASP A 35 -21.91 20.68 -16.21
C ASP A 35 -22.21 21.77 -15.19
N GLN A 36 -21.29 22.71 -14.99
CA GLN A 36 -21.52 23.87 -14.12
C GLN A 36 -22.59 24.83 -14.67
N HIS A 37 -22.67 24.97 -15.97
CA HIS A 37 -23.58 25.93 -16.63
C HIS A 37 -24.89 25.34 -17.13
N LEU A 38 -25.04 24.02 -17.15
CA LEU A 38 -26.33 23.37 -17.43
C LEU A 38 -27.44 23.71 -16.41
N ASN A 39 -27.06 24.22 -15.22
CA ASN A 39 -27.97 24.72 -14.21
C ASN A 39 -28.28 26.21 -14.30
N ASP A 40 -27.47 26.98 -15.04
CA ASP A 40 -27.64 28.41 -15.27
C ASP A 40 -28.10 28.61 -16.72
N SER A 41 -29.39 28.69 -16.96
CA SER A 41 -30.05 28.73 -18.25
C SER A 41 -29.78 30.04 -19.01
N THR A 42 -28.57 30.26 -19.53
CA THR A 42 -28.32 31.38 -20.44
C THR A 42 -27.47 30.94 -21.63
N ASP A 43 -28.06 31.09 -22.82
CA ASP A 43 -27.43 30.93 -24.14
C ASP A 43 -26.18 31.84 -24.32
N ASP A 44 -26.03 32.87 -23.50
CA ASP A 44 -24.94 33.85 -23.56
C ASP A 44 -23.57 33.23 -23.22
N TRP A 45 -23.51 32.18 -22.41
CA TRP A 45 -22.24 31.54 -22.06
C TRP A 45 -21.63 30.75 -23.23
N LEU A 46 -22.44 30.00 -23.98
CA LEU A 46 -21.97 29.24 -25.16
C LEU A 46 -21.37 30.15 -26.24
N ASN A 47 -21.79 31.40 -26.29
CA ASN A 47 -21.27 32.42 -27.18
C ASN A 47 -20.14 33.24 -26.56
N SER A 48 -19.75 33.00 -25.35
CA SER A 48 -18.67 33.75 -24.70
C SER A 48 -17.30 33.43 -25.29
N ASP A 49 -16.42 34.44 -25.34
CA ASP A 49 -15.03 34.28 -25.77
C ASP A 49 -14.30 33.21 -24.97
N HIS A 50 -14.66 33.05 -23.69
CA HIS A 50 -14.09 32.05 -22.81
C HIS A 50 -14.41 30.61 -23.27
N TYR A 51 -15.66 30.31 -23.62
CA TYR A 51 -16.07 29.02 -24.14
C TYR A 51 -15.46 28.73 -25.51
N GLN A 52 -15.43 29.73 -26.40
CA GLN A 52 -14.80 29.58 -27.71
C GLN A 52 -13.29 29.31 -27.60
N ASN A 53 -12.60 29.96 -26.65
CA ASN A 53 -11.19 29.69 -26.38
C ASN A 53 -10.98 28.26 -25.86
N LEU A 54 -11.85 27.75 -24.95
CA LEU A 54 -11.77 26.37 -24.46
C LEU A 54 -11.98 25.35 -25.59
N LEU A 55 -12.93 25.58 -26.49
CA LEU A 55 -13.14 24.71 -27.65
C LEU A 55 -11.95 24.75 -28.61
N SER A 56 -11.36 25.93 -28.80
CA SER A 56 -10.15 26.08 -29.60
C SER A 56 -8.98 25.31 -29.01
N ASP A 57 -8.74 25.42 -27.69
CA ASP A 57 -7.67 24.72 -27.00
C ASP A 57 -7.85 23.19 -27.07
N PHE A 58 -9.08 22.71 -26.89
CA PHE A 58 -9.42 21.30 -27.06
C PHE A 58 -9.14 20.81 -28.48
N SER A 59 -9.60 21.57 -29.48
CA SER A 59 -9.40 21.22 -30.89
C SER A 59 -7.92 21.15 -31.23
N VAL A 60 -7.12 22.12 -30.79
CA VAL A 60 -5.67 22.14 -31.00
C VAL A 60 -4.99 20.95 -30.35
N ALA A 61 -5.34 20.61 -29.08
CA ALA A 61 -4.78 19.48 -28.39
C ALA A 61 -5.15 18.15 -29.07
N TYR A 62 -6.42 17.99 -29.48
CA TYR A 62 -6.90 16.80 -30.18
C TYR A 62 -6.19 16.58 -31.52
N PHE A 63 -6.09 17.64 -32.37
CA PHE A 63 -5.39 17.54 -33.66
C PHE A 63 -3.90 17.28 -33.50
N LYS A 64 -3.25 17.87 -32.50
CA LYS A 64 -1.84 17.54 -32.17
C LYS A 64 -1.67 16.10 -31.80
N SER A 65 -2.53 15.54 -30.93
CA SER A 65 -2.50 14.15 -30.52
C SER A 65 -2.64 13.21 -31.73
N SER A 66 -3.63 13.42 -32.60
CA SER A 66 -3.83 12.63 -33.82
C SER A 66 -2.63 12.70 -34.77
N ALA A 67 -2.08 13.88 -34.99
CA ALA A 67 -0.92 14.07 -35.86
C ALA A 67 0.33 13.39 -35.33
N VAL A 68 0.53 13.40 -34.01
CA VAL A 68 1.66 12.67 -33.39
C VAL A 68 1.48 11.16 -33.51
N MET A 69 0.27 10.63 -33.27
CA MET A 69 -0.02 9.21 -33.46
C MET A 69 0.25 8.76 -34.90
N GLU A 70 -0.24 9.52 -35.88
CA GLU A 70 0.04 9.25 -37.30
C GLU A 70 1.53 9.31 -37.61
N SER A 71 2.24 10.31 -37.11
CA SER A 71 3.69 10.45 -37.28
C SER A 71 4.47 9.30 -36.67
N VAL A 72 4.08 8.81 -35.49
CA VAL A 72 4.71 7.63 -34.87
C VAL A 72 4.45 6.38 -35.68
N ILE A 73 3.23 6.19 -36.20
CA ILE A 73 2.89 5.07 -37.07
C ILE A 73 3.72 5.10 -38.35
N ASP A 74 3.85 6.28 -38.98
CA ASP A 74 4.64 6.47 -40.20
C ASP A 74 6.14 6.18 -39.93
N LEU A 75 6.68 6.62 -38.82
CA LEU A 75 8.05 6.31 -38.40
C LEU A 75 8.25 4.80 -38.21
N VAL A 76 7.36 4.14 -37.44
CA VAL A 76 7.45 2.70 -37.15
C VAL A 76 7.27 1.87 -38.41
N ALA A 77 6.38 2.25 -39.29
CA ALA A 77 6.14 1.55 -40.57
C ALA A 77 7.16 1.91 -41.67
N GLY A 78 8.05 2.86 -41.43
CA GLY A 78 9.06 3.33 -42.42
C GLY A 78 8.47 4.03 -43.62
N LYS A 79 7.16 4.30 -43.66
CA LYS A 79 6.45 4.99 -44.73
C LYS A 79 5.03 5.35 -44.32
N HIS A 80 4.43 6.31 -45.03
CA HIS A 80 3.00 6.59 -44.87
C HIS A 80 2.14 5.40 -45.32
N VAL A 81 1.36 4.84 -44.38
CA VAL A 81 0.50 3.66 -44.61
C VAL A 81 -0.93 4.13 -44.82
N LYS A 82 -1.39 4.08 -46.08
CA LYS A 82 -2.78 4.41 -46.41
C LYS A 82 -3.75 3.31 -46.06
N GLU A 83 -5.00 3.69 -45.73
CA GLU A 83 -6.07 2.74 -45.38
C GLU A 83 -5.68 1.73 -44.29
N SER A 84 -5.05 2.23 -43.24
CA SER A 84 -4.68 1.44 -42.05
C SER A 84 -5.61 1.71 -40.89
N SER A 85 -5.73 0.72 -40.01
CA SER A 85 -6.28 0.87 -38.67
C SER A 85 -5.22 0.52 -37.66
N PHE A 86 -5.21 1.23 -36.53
CA PHE A 86 -4.24 0.98 -35.48
C PHE A 86 -4.91 0.92 -34.12
N GLN A 87 -4.31 0.17 -33.23
CA GLN A 87 -4.70 0.07 -31.83
C GLN A 87 -3.46 0.10 -30.96
N PHE A 88 -3.45 0.98 -29.99
CA PHE A 88 -2.47 1.00 -28.92
C PHE A 88 -3.02 0.29 -27.68
N SER A 89 -2.14 -0.39 -26.97
CA SER A 89 -2.41 -0.97 -25.67
C SER A 89 -1.26 -0.66 -24.71
N ASP A 90 -1.42 -0.99 -23.45
CA ASP A 90 -0.35 -0.97 -22.44
C ASP A 90 0.46 0.33 -22.41
N ASN A 91 -0.19 1.44 -22.12
CA ASN A 91 0.44 2.76 -22.07
C ASN A 91 1.14 3.17 -23.40
N TYR A 92 0.51 2.80 -24.51
CA TYR A 92 1.04 3.09 -25.87
C TYR A 92 2.36 2.39 -26.22
N ARG A 93 2.78 1.43 -25.40
CA ARG A 93 3.99 0.64 -25.72
C ARG A 93 3.75 -0.42 -26.77
N HIS A 94 2.55 -0.96 -26.82
CA HIS A 94 2.17 -2.00 -27.75
C HIS A 94 1.28 -1.41 -28.84
N LEU A 95 1.71 -1.54 -30.10
CA LEU A 95 1.01 -1.09 -31.30
C LEU A 95 0.63 -2.29 -32.15
N VAL A 96 -0.65 -2.41 -32.45
CA VAL A 96 -1.17 -3.30 -33.50
C VAL A 96 -1.63 -2.44 -34.67
N LEU A 97 -0.94 -2.55 -35.81
CA LEU A 97 -1.23 -1.85 -37.04
C LEU A 97 -1.70 -2.83 -38.10
N THR A 98 -2.87 -2.60 -38.66
CA THR A 98 -3.42 -3.43 -39.75
C THR A 98 -3.53 -2.61 -41.02
N SER A 99 -3.00 -3.13 -42.12
CA SER A 99 -2.97 -2.45 -43.40
C SER A 99 -3.24 -3.41 -44.57
N LYS A 100 -3.69 -2.85 -45.69
CA LYS A 100 -3.78 -3.58 -46.99
C LYS A 100 -2.42 -3.81 -47.63
N GLU A 101 -1.44 -2.97 -47.29
CA GLU A 101 -0.07 -3.07 -47.79
C GLU A 101 0.85 -3.81 -46.82
N ALA A 102 1.88 -4.45 -47.34
CA ALA A 102 2.92 -5.06 -46.50
C ALA A 102 3.70 -3.99 -45.75
N ILE A 103 3.86 -4.19 -44.45
CA ILE A 103 4.54 -3.29 -43.55
C ILE A 103 5.90 -3.85 -43.20
N VAL A 104 6.97 -3.11 -43.44
CA VAL A 104 8.32 -3.44 -42.99
C VAL A 104 8.66 -2.44 -41.87
N PRO A 105 8.67 -2.86 -40.60
CA PRO A 105 8.91 -1.98 -39.48
C PRO A 105 10.35 -1.45 -39.47
N ASP A 106 10.51 -0.21 -39.03
CA ASP A 106 11.81 0.35 -38.74
C ASP A 106 12.24 -0.05 -37.31
N GLU A 107 13.15 -1.00 -37.22
CA GLU A 107 13.58 -1.63 -35.97
C GLU A 107 14.17 -0.64 -34.97
N GLN A 108 14.69 0.53 -35.41
CA GLN A 108 15.26 1.52 -34.49
C GLN A 108 14.24 2.10 -33.50
N TYR A 109 12.94 2.03 -33.79
CA TYR A 109 11.85 2.53 -32.93
C TYR A 109 11.18 1.45 -32.11
N LEU A 110 11.63 0.21 -32.26
CA LEU A 110 11.04 -0.97 -31.62
C LEU A 110 11.91 -1.48 -30.48
N ILE A 111 11.30 -2.24 -29.59
CA ILE A 111 11.98 -3.04 -28.59
C ILE A 111 11.54 -4.50 -28.71
N ASP A 112 12.44 -5.43 -28.42
CA ASP A 112 12.11 -6.84 -28.31
C ASP A 112 11.08 -7.04 -27.19
N PRO A 113 9.88 -7.59 -27.46
CA PRO A 113 8.86 -7.83 -26.44
C PRO A 113 9.37 -8.68 -25.26
N ASN A 114 10.37 -9.54 -25.50
CA ASN A 114 10.98 -10.32 -24.42
C ASN A 114 11.84 -9.48 -23.47
N THR A 115 12.24 -8.27 -23.89
CA THR A 115 12.99 -7.31 -23.06
C THR A 115 12.08 -6.35 -22.31
N VAL A 116 10.78 -6.32 -22.64
CA VAL A 116 9.76 -5.55 -21.89
C VAL A 116 9.49 -6.26 -20.58
N GLN A 117 10.43 -6.15 -19.66
CA GLN A 117 10.20 -6.62 -18.30
C GLN A 117 9.17 -5.71 -17.62
N ARG A 118 8.25 -6.31 -16.87
CA ARG A 118 7.45 -5.55 -15.91
C ARG A 118 8.40 -4.72 -15.06
N LYS A 119 8.13 -3.43 -14.90
CA LYS A 119 8.96 -2.58 -14.02
C LYS A 119 9.07 -3.21 -12.63
N PHE A 120 7.95 -3.74 -12.12
CA PHE A 120 7.88 -4.42 -10.83
C PHE A 120 6.87 -5.56 -10.91
N THR A 121 7.20 -6.70 -10.35
CA THR A 121 6.29 -7.86 -10.27
C THR A 121 5.45 -7.86 -8.99
N SER A 122 5.93 -7.15 -7.96
CA SER A 122 5.28 -6.99 -6.65
C SER A 122 5.80 -5.74 -5.95
N PHE A 123 5.17 -5.36 -4.84
CA PHE A 123 5.70 -4.29 -3.97
C PHE A 123 7.11 -4.63 -3.45
N THR A 124 7.35 -5.89 -3.11
CA THR A 124 8.68 -6.37 -2.67
C THR A 124 9.73 -6.18 -3.77
N ASP A 125 9.39 -6.52 -5.02
CA ASP A 125 10.28 -6.28 -6.17
C ASP A 125 10.54 -4.79 -6.41
N PHE A 126 9.53 -3.94 -6.25
CA PHE A 126 9.69 -2.49 -6.27
C PHE A 126 10.70 -2.01 -5.23
N ILE A 127 10.54 -2.46 -3.98
CA ILE A 127 11.48 -2.10 -2.89
C ILE A 127 12.89 -2.58 -3.21
N ALA A 128 13.07 -3.82 -3.64
CA ALA A 128 14.38 -4.37 -3.99
C ALA A 128 15.08 -3.58 -5.12
N LYS A 129 14.33 -3.13 -6.13
CA LYS A 129 14.87 -2.32 -7.23
C LYS A 129 15.21 -0.89 -6.84
N CYS A 130 14.42 -0.28 -5.96
CA CYS A 130 14.67 1.09 -5.50
C CYS A 130 15.76 1.16 -4.42
N TYR A 131 15.98 0.07 -3.69
CA TYR A 131 16.87 0.00 -2.54
C TYR A 131 17.76 -1.26 -2.60
N PRO A 132 18.65 -1.37 -3.59
CA PRO A 132 19.46 -2.58 -3.79
C PRO A 132 20.38 -2.89 -2.60
N ASP A 133 20.74 -1.87 -1.81
CA ASP A 133 21.61 -2.01 -0.63
C ASP A 133 20.83 -2.17 0.68
N ALA A 134 19.49 -2.18 0.63
CA ALA A 134 18.66 -2.52 1.77
C ALA A 134 18.75 -4.03 2.01
N SER A 135 19.86 -4.49 2.57
CA SER A 135 19.95 -5.84 3.13
C SER A 135 18.83 -6.00 4.17
N GLU A 136 18.22 -7.18 4.19
CA GLU A 136 17.18 -7.54 5.15
C GLU A 136 17.54 -7.05 6.56
N GLY A 137 16.80 -6.08 7.05
CA GLY A 137 16.91 -5.59 8.42
C GLY A 137 17.73 -4.32 8.67
N SER A 138 18.40 -3.72 7.68
CA SER A 138 19.14 -2.47 7.92
C SER A 138 18.35 -1.22 7.54
N ALA A 139 17.22 -0.97 8.19
CA ALA A 139 16.67 0.36 8.23
C ALA A 139 17.50 1.17 9.24
N THR A 140 18.50 1.89 8.78
CA THR A 140 19.26 2.82 9.62
C THR A 140 18.37 3.94 10.12
N MET A 141 18.34 4.14 11.42
CA MET A 141 17.55 5.15 12.10
C MET A 141 18.42 6.36 12.42
N GLY A 142 18.03 7.49 11.89
CA GLY A 142 18.70 8.78 12.11
C GLY A 142 18.08 9.83 11.19
N PRO A 143 18.55 11.08 11.23
CA PRO A 143 18.12 12.12 10.29
C PRO A 143 18.37 11.76 8.82
N ASP A 144 19.24 10.77 8.56
CA ASP A 144 19.59 10.27 7.23
C ASP A 144 18.83 9.00 6.83
N ARG A 145 17.64 8.75 7.39
CA ARG A 145 16.77 7.62 7.03
C ARG A 145 16.51 7.58 5.52
N ILE A 146 17.01 6.54 4.87
CA ILE A 146 16.59 6.18 3.52
C ILE A 146 15.46 5.17 3.65
N LEU A 147 14.23 5.65 3.53
CA LEU A 147 13.03 4.82 3.58
C LEU A 147 12.16 5.12 2.37
N THR A 148 11.47 4.10 1.87
CA THR A 148 10.40 4.34 0.90
C THR A 148 9.33 5.18 1.56
N ARG A 149 9.06 6.34 0.98
CA ARG A 149 7.97 7.20 1.43
C ARG A 149 6.70 6.80 0.72
N THR A 150 5.62 6.74 1.50
CA THR A 150 4.27 6.60 0.96
C THR A 150 3.60 7.96 1.01
N VAL A 151 3.13 8.40 -0.14
CA VAL A 151 2.31 9.61 -0.28
C VAL A 151 0.90 9.18 -0.60
N THR A 152 -0.04 9.46 0.29
CA THR A 152 -1.41 8.97 0.23
C THR A 152 -2.38 10.07 -0.16
N PHE A 153 -3.17 9.84 -1.20
CA PHE A 153 -4.30 10.67 -1.61
C PHE A 153 -5.60 10.03 -1.10
N GLN A 154 -6.27 10.65 -0.13
CA GLN A 154 -7.64 10.28 0.21
C GLN A 154 -8.59 10.96 -0.79
N VAL A 155 -8.86 10.30 -1.90
CA VAL A 155 -9.61 10.91 -3.03
C VAL A 155 -11.07 11.16 -2.72
N THR A 156 -11.65 10.43 -1.76
CA THR A 156 -13.04 10.61 -1.29
C THR A 156 -13.27 10.01 0.09
N ASP A 157 -14.24 10.53 0.81
CA ASP A 157 -14.73 9.90 2.05
C ASP A 157 -15.86 8.91 1.80
N LYS A 158 -16.44 8.91 0.57
CA LYS A 158 -17.54 8.00 0.21
C LYS A 158 -17.09 6.55 0.14
N CYS A 159 -17.97 5.66 0.56
CA CYS A 159 -17.84 4.23 0.35
C CYS A 159 -19.20 3.63 -0.08
N ASN A 160 -19.17 2.65 -0.95
CA ASN A 160 -20.33 1.87 -1.34
C ASN A 160 -20.62 0.70 -0.38
N LEU A 161 -19.75 0.46 0.63
CA LEU A 161 -19.98 -0.52 1.70
C LEU A 161 -20.08 0.14 3.08
N ALA A 162 -20.70 -0.61 4.02
CA ALA A 162 -20.89 -0.27 5.43
C ALA A 162 -20.23 -1.32 6.34
N CYS A 163 -18.92 -1.58 6.15
CA CYS A 163 -18.20 -2.59 6.91
C CYS A 163 -18.22 -2.32 8.42
N THR A 164 -18.47 -3.35 9.24
CA THR A 164 -18.67 -3.23 10.69
C THR A 164 -17.45 -2.80 11.48
N TYR A 165 -16.26 -3.11 11.01
CA TYR A 165 -14.98 -2.77 11.65
C TYR A 165 -14.21 -1.63 10.97
N CYS A 166 -14.90 -0.83 10.12
CA CYS A 166 -14.22 0.21 9.37
C CYS A 166 -13.59 1.26 10.28
N TYR A 167 -12.27 1.46 10.15
CA TYR A 167 -11.56 2.48 10.92
C TYR A 167 -11.96 3.92 10.53
N GLN A 168 -12.50 4.12 9.32
CA GLN A 168 -13.08 5.39 8.93
C GLN A 168 -14.51 5.50 9.49
N ILE A 169 -14.58 5.92 10.73
CA ILE A 169 -15.83 5.99 11.50
C ILE A 169 -16.66 7.24 11.15
N ASN A 170 -16.04 8.24 10.54
CA ASN A 170 -16.67 9.51 10.19
C ASN A 170 -16.63 9.73 8.68
N LYS A 171 -17.47 8.98 7.96
CA LYS A 171 -17.59 9.08 6.49
C LYS A 171 -18.44 10.29 6.09
N SER A 172 -18.02 11.00 5.05
CA SER A 172 -18.73 12.12 4.47
C SER A 172 -18.87 11.95 2.95
N VAL A 173 -19.34 12.99 2.26
CA VAL A 173 -19.46 13.03 0.80
C VAL A 173 -18.33 13.83 0.14
N ARG A 174 -17.30 14.21 0.90
CA ARG A 174 -16.17 14.98 0.37
C ARG A 174 -15.46 14.23 -0.75
N ARG A 175 -15.01 14.98 -1.71
CA ARG A 175 -14.26 14.52 -2.87
C ARG A 175 -13.10 15.45 -3.13
N MET A 176 -11.94 14.90 -3.43
CA MET A 176 -10.75 15.66 -3.79
C MET A 176 -10.93 16.36 -5.14
N LYS A 177 -10.42 17.58 -5.25
CA LYS A 177 -10.35 18.30 -6.52
C LYS A 177 -9.04 17.96 -7.20
N PHE A 178 -9.08 17.85 -8.53
CA PHE A 178 -7.87 17.59 -9.31
C PHE A 178 -6.82 18.69 -9.14
N GLU A 179 -7.25 19.94 -9.03
CA GLU A 179 -6.37 21.11 -8.85
C GLU A 179 -5.56 21.01 -7.55
N ASP A 180 -6.16 20.50 -6.46
CA ASP A 180 -5.47 20.31 -5.18
C ASP A 180 -4.47 19.15 -5.29
N ALA A 181 -4.84 18.06 -5.94
CA ALA A 181 -3.95 16.93 -6.21
C ALA A 181 -2.78 17.33 -7.12
N LYS A 182 -3.05 18.14 -8.16
CA LYS A 182 -2.05 18.70 -9.05
C LYS A 182 -1.04 19.56 -8.29
N LEU A 183 -1.53 20.48 -7.47
CA LEU A 183 -0.68 21.36 -6.65
C LEU A 183 0.18 20.56 -5.67
N PHE A 184 -0.40 19.50 -5.08
CA PHE A 184 0.34 18.60 -4.19
C PHE A 184 1.49 17.88 -4.92
N ILE A 185 1.25 17.38 -6.13
CA ILE A 185 2.29 16.77 -6.97
C ILE A 185 3.37 17.79 -7.33
N ASP A 186 3.01 18.99 -7.76
CA ASP A 186 3.96 20.01 -8.13
C ASP A 186 4.89 20.38 -6.96
N LYS A 187 4.33 20.58 -5.74
CA LYS A 187 5.11 20.85 -4.53
C LYS A 187 5.96 19.65 -4.09
N LEU A 188 5.43 18.44 -4.23
CA LEU A 188 6.17 17.21 -3.91
C LEU A 188 7.41 17.05 -4.81
N LEU A 189 7.27 17.35 -6.11
CA LEU A 189 8.36 17.23 -7.08
C LEU A 189 9.34 18.39 -7.03
N SER A 190 8.88 19.62 -6.77
CA SER A 190 9.75 20.79 -6.62
C SER A 190 10.45 20.85 -5.25
N GLY A 191 9.84 20.24 -4.24
CA GLY A 191 10.30 20.31 -2.85
C GLY A 191 10.04 21.66 -2.17
N GLU A 192 9.25 22.54 -2.80
CA GLU A 192 8.90 23.85 -2.25
C GLU A 192 8.04 23.77 -0.99
N ASP A 193 7.90 24.88 -0.29
CA ASP A 193 6.99 25.06 0.85
C ASP A 193 7.13 23.99 1.95
N GLY A 194 8.35 23.55 2.23
CA GLY A 194 8.68 22.59 3.30
C GLY A 194 8.61 21.11 2.89
N PHE A 195 8.20 20.81 1.65
CA PHE A 195 8.06 19.42 1.19
C PHE A 195 9.38 18.68 1.11
N SER A 196 10.48 19.32 0.66
CA SER A 196 11.80 18.69 0.53
C SER A 196 12.40 18.21 1.86
N GLU A 197 12.01 18.83 2.96
CA GLU A 197 12.43 18.41 4.31
C GLU A 197 11.70 17.14 4.77
N TYR A 198 10.51 16.91 4.25
CA TYR A 198 9.65 15.80 4.66
C TYR A 198 9.73 14.62 3.67
N VAL A 199 9.60 14.87 2.37
CA VAL A 199 9.71 13.87 1.30
C VAL A 199 10.60 14.42 0.18
N SER A 200 11.71 13.75 -0.08
CA SER A 200 12.66 14.13 -1.15
C SER A 200 13.33 12.90 -1.73
N VAL A 201 13.93 13.04 -2.91
CA VAL A 201 14.74 11.98 -3.54
C VAL A 201 15.86 11.49 -2.62
N LYS A 202 16.44 12.37 -1.80
CA LYS A 202 17.51 12.02 -0.86
C LYS A 202 17.05 11.02 0.19
N ASN A 203 15.85 11.20 0.74
CA ASN A 203 15.30 10.33 1.79
C ASN A 203 14.33 9.25 1.25
N SER A 204 14.00 9.30 -0.03
CA SER A 204 13.12 8.35 -0.71
C SER A 204 13.53 8.19 -2.18
N PRO A 205 14.52 7.33 -2.49
CA PRO A 205 14.96 7.09 -3.87
C PRO A 205 13.86 6.59 -4.81
N GLY A 206 12.85 5.88 -4.27
CA GLY A 206 11.59 5.55 -4.94
C GLY A 206 10.41 6.06 -4.11
N ILE A 207 9.23 6.17 -4.71
CA ILE A 207 8.02 6.67 -4.05
C ILE A 207 6.83 5.76 -4.28
N VAL A 208 6.01 5.57 -3.24
CA VAL A 208 4.71 4.92 -3.33
C VAL A 208 3.64 5.98 -3.37
N ILE A 209 2.82 5.96 -4.41
CA ILE A 209 1.63 6.81 -4.55
C ILE A 209 0.42 5.95 -4.22
N GLU A 210 -0.11 6.17 -3.03
CA GLU A 210 -1.24 5.40 -2.52
C GLU A 210 -2.54 6.17 -2.71
N PHE A 211 -3.54 5.50 -3.23
CA PHE A 211 -4.90 6.04 -3.31
C PHE A 211 -5.79 5.28 -2.36
N ILE A 212 -6.45 6.05 -1.49
CA ILE A 212 -7.46 5.55 -0.57
C ILE A 212 -8.72 6.39 -0.67
N GLY A 213 -9.72 5.95 0.05
CA GLY A 213 -10.97 6.68 0.25
C GLY A 213 -11.81 5.92 1.26
N GLY A 214 -13.11 6.14 1.25
CA GLY A 214 -14.02 5.10 1.67
C GLY A 214 -13.88 3.90 0.72
N GLU A 215 -14.11 4.15 -0.59
CA GLU A 215 -13.73 3.27 -1.69
C GLU A 215 -13.08 4.11 -2.80
N PRO A 216 -11.78 3.90 -3.11
CA PRO A 216 -11.06 4.74 -4.05
C PRO A 216 -11.61 4.66 -5.48
N PHE A 217 -12.10 3.51 -5.94
CA PHE A 217 -12.61 3.37 -7.30
C PHE A 217 -13.94 4.07 -7.58
N LEU A 218 -14.58 4.65 -6.57
CA LEU A 218 -15.65 5.64 -6.81
C LEU A 218 -15.14 6.88 -7.55
N GLU A 219 -13.83 7.13 -7.48
CA GLU A 219 -13.14 8.27 -8.07
C GLU A 219 -12.06 7.85 -9.07
N VAL A 220 -12.28 6.74 -9.79
CA VAL A 220 -11.27 6.18 -10.71
C VAL A 220 -10.83 7.15 -11.80
N ASP A 221 -11.73 8.00 -12.31
CA ASP A 221 -11.38 9.03 -13.31
C ASP A 221 -10.41 10.07 -12.73
N LEU A 222 -10.62 10.47 -11.47
CA LEU A 222 -9.73 11.38 -10.77
C LEU A 222 -8.36 10.72 -10.50
N ILE A 223 -8.37 9.48 -10.04
CA ILE A 223 -7.13 8.71 -9.79
C ILE A 223 -6.32 8.59 -11.10
N ASP A 224 -6.98 8.25 -12.20
CA ASP A 224 -6.33 8.14 -13.50
C ASP A 224 -5.68 9.47 -13.95
N GLN A 225 -6.38 10.59 -13.76
CA GLN A 225 -5.84 11.92 -14.02
C GLN A 225 -4.64 12.27 -13.14
N ILE A 226 -4.69 11.94 -11.85
CA ILE A 226 -3.58 12.18 -10.90
C ILE A 226 -2.33 11.38 -11.31
N VAL A 227 -2.50 10.10 -11.64
CA VAL A 227 -1.39 9.23 -12.07
C VAL A 227 -0.77 9.72 -13.36
N ASP A 228 -1.57 10.10 -14.36
CA ASP A 228 -1.07 10.62 -15.61
C ASP A 228 -0.33 11.94 -15.42
N TYR A 229 -0.89 12.83 -14.58
CA TYR A 229 -0.24 14.10 -14.27
C TYR A 229 1.11 13.88 -13.57
N PHE A 230 1.18 12.98 -12.60
CA PHE A 230 2.43 12.64 -11.92
C PHE A 230 3.49 12.14 -12.91
N ARG A 231 3.11 11.20 -13.78
CA ARG A 231 4.01 10.68 -14.82
C ARG A 231 4.55 11.79 -15.74
N LEU A 232 3.65 12.63 -16.22
CA LEU A 232 4.02 13.76 -17.08
C LEU A 232 4.99 14.69 -16.40
N ARG A 233 4.67 15.12 -15.18
CA ARG A 233 5.51 16.09 -14.46
C ARG A 233 6.87 15.52 -14.11
N THR A 234 6.95 14.25 -13.74
CA THR A 234 8.26 13.61 -13.47
C THR A 234 9.14 13.55 -14.72
N ILE A 235 8.56 13.33 -15.90
CA ILE A 235 9.27 13.33 -17.17
C ILE A 235 9.70 14.74 -17.57
N GLU A 236 8.78 15.73 -17.51
CA GLU A 236 9.06 17.12 -17.84
C GLU A 236 10.19 17.71 -17.00
N LEU A 237 10.22 17.35 -15.71
CA LEU A 237 11.25 17.79 -14.76
C LEU A 237 12.50 16.93 -14.78
N ASN A 238 12.55 15.86 -15.59
CA ASN A 238 13.60 14.85 -15.54
C ASN A 238 13.82 14.34 -14.10
N HIS A 239 12.72 14.14 -13.37
CA HIS A 239 12.75 13.82 -11.95
C HIS A 239 13.13 12.36 -11.72
N PRO A 240 13.96 12.02 -10.72
CA PRO A 240 14.40 10.64 -10.46
C PRO A 240 13.27 9.62 -10.18
N TRP A 241 12.09 10.08 -9.79
CA TRP A 241 10.93 9.21 -9.60
C TRP A 241 10.19 8.85 -10.89
N ALA A 242 10.59 9.34 -12.05
CA ALA A 242 9.93 9.03 -13.32
C ALA A 242 9.84 7.53 -13.61
N ASP A 243 10.85 6.77 -13.19
CA ASP A 243 10.94 5.31 -13.33
C ASP A 243 10.96 4.55 -11.98
N LYS A 244 10.89 5.27 -10.84
CA LYS A 244 10.97 4.72 -9.49
C LYS A 244 9.74 5.06 -8.66
N PHE A 245 8.57 4.73 -9.17
CA PHE A 245 7.31 4.86 -8.42
C PHE A 245 6.45 3.61 -8.53
N CYS A 246 5.63 3.39 -7.52
CA CYS A 246 4.61 2.35 -7.49
C CYS A 246 3.27 2.97 -7.10
N ILE A 247 2.21 2.62 -7.81
CA ILE A 247 0.84 2.97 -7.43
C ILE A 247 0.36 1.90 -6.45
N SER A 248 -0.24 2.31 -5.33
CA SER A 248 -0.84 1.40 -4.35
C SER A 248 -2.33 1.67 -4.22
N ILE A 249 -3.15 0.64 -4.44
CA ILE A 249 -4.61 0.73 -4.27
C ILE A 249 -5.12 -0.54 -3.58
N CYS A 250 -5.83 -0.34 -2.47
CA CYS A 250 -6.61 -1.38 -1.82
C CYS A 250 -8.11 -1.07 -1.99
N SER A 251 -8.83 -1.92 -2.70
CA SER A 251 -10.25 -1.77 -2.99
C SER A 251 -11.10 -2.82 -2.27
N ASN A 252 -12.39 -2.56 -2.14
CA ASN A 252 -13.35 -3.58 -1.71
C ASN A 252 -13.80 -4.52 -2.86
N GLY A 253 -13.34 -4.31 -4.08
CA GLY A 253 -13.61 -5.15 -5.25
C GLY A 253 -14.95 -4.94 -5.94
N VAL A 254 -15.89 -4.21 -5.33
CA VAL A 254 -17.27 -4.06 -5.85
C VAL A 254 -17.32 -3.43 -7.25
N LEU A 255 -16.42 -2.48 -7.51
CA LEU A 255 -16.36 -1.76 -8.79
C LEU A 255 -15.33 -2.37 -9.77
N TYR A 256 -14.77 -3.52 -9.47
CA TYR A 256 -13.73 -4.13 -10.30
C TYR A 256 -14.13 -4.31 -11.77
N THR A 257 -15.40 -4.70 -12.03
CA THR A 257 -15.91 -4.93 -13.41
C THR A 257 -16.31 -3.66 -14.15
N ASP A 258 -16.24 -2.49 -13.52
CA ASP A 258 -16.51 -1.22 -14.20
C ASP A 258 -15.48 -1.02 -15.33
N PRO A 259 -15.90 -0.68 -16.56
CA PRO A 259 -14.99 -0.51 -17.71
C PRO A 259 -13.89 0.52 -17.46
N LYS A 260 -14.15 1.58 -16.70
CA LYS A 260 -13.15 2.60 -16.36
C LYS A 260 -12.10 2.05 -15.40
N VAL A 261 -12.52 1.25 -14.39
CA VAL A 261 -11.62 0.57 -13.48
C VAL A 261 -10.75 -0.43 -14.22
N GLN A 262 -11.33 -1.24 -15.12
CA GLN A 262 -10.59 -2.18 -15.94
C GLN A 262 -9.56 -1.48 -16.84
N LYS A 263 -9.94 -0.37 -17.50
CA LYS A 263 -9.02 0.44 -18.29
C LYS A 263 -7.86 0.99 -17.45
N PHE A 264 -8.15 1.51 -16.27
CA PHE A 264 -7.15 2.03 -15.35
C PHE A 264 -6.18 0.94 -14.87
N LEU A 265 -6.68 -0.21 -14.45
CA LEU A 265 -5.87 -1.34 -13.98
C LEU A 265 -4.98 -1.88 -15.10
N GLN A 266 -5.53 -2.06 -16.30
CA GLN A 266 -4.77 -2.54 -17.47
C GLN A 266 -3.67 -1.56 -17.87
N LYS A 267 -3.97 -0.26 -17.88
CA LYS A 267 -3.01 0.82 -18.19
C LYS A 267 -1.83 0.84 -17.21
N ASN A 268 -2.07 0.50 -15.95
CA ASN A 268 -1.10 0.64 -14.87
C ASN A 268 -0.52 -0.69 -14.38
N LYS A 269 -0.85 -1.81 -15.02
CA LYS A 269 -0.52 -3.18 -14.55
C LYS A 269 0.95 -3.41 -14.21
N ASP A 270 1.87 -2.69 -14.84
CA ASP A 270 3.31 -2.86 -14.66
C ASP A 270 3.91 -2.04 -13.50
N CYS A 271 3.12 -1.15 -12.91
CA CYS A 271 3.56 -0.29 -11.81
C CYS A 271 2.52 -0.14 -10.70
N ILE A 272 1.52 -1.02 -10.65
CA ILE A 272 0.48 -1.00 -9.63
C ILE A 272 0.60 -2.19 -8.67
N SER A 273 0.53 -1.90 -7.38
CA SER A 273 0.20 -2.85 -6.32
C SER A 273 -1.30 -2.74 -6.06
N PHE A 274 -2.06 -3.62 -6.68
CA PHE A 274 -3.51 -3.69 -6.52
C PHE A 274 -3.85 -4.83 -5.56
N SER A 275 -4.73 -4.55 -4.61
CA SER A 275 -5.25 -5.56 -3.70
C SER A 275 -6.75 -5.39 -3.49
N VAL A 276 -7.42 -6.51 -3.29
CA VAL A 276 -8.82 -6.58 -2.89
C VAL A 276 -8.87 -7.06 -1.44
N THR A 277 -9.66 -6.37 -0.62
CA THR A 277 -9.86 -6.85 0.76
C THR A 277 -10.84 -8.01 0.75
N LEU A 278 -10.34 -9.20 1.08
CA LEU A 278 -11.10 -10.43 1.21
C LEU A 278 -10.82 -11.05 2.58
N ASP A 279 -11.82 -11.05 3.48
CA ASP A 279 -11.65 -11.47 4.89
C ASP A 279 -11.76 -13.01 5.09
N GLY A 280 -11.55 -13.79 4.05
CA GLY A 280 -11.63 -15.25 4.10
C GLY A 280 -12.83 -15.79 3.32
N ASN A 281 -13.52 -16.76 3.90
CA ASN A 281 -14.70 -17.37 3.27
C ASN A 281 -15.92 -16.42 3.26
N LYS A 282 -16.95 -16.81 2.49
CA LYS A 282 -18.14 -15.99 2.28
C LYS A 282 -18.86 -15.63 3.58
N GLU A 283 -18.95 -16.58 4.50
CA GLU A 283 -19.66 -16.37 5.76
C GLU A 283 -19.02 -15.29 6.61
N LEU A 284 -17.71 -15.35 6.78
CA LEU A 284 -16.96 -14.35 7.53
C LEU A 284 -16.92 -13.00 6.82
N HIS A 285 -16.67 -13.00 5.52
CA HIS A 285 -16.62 -11.78 4.74
C HIS A 285 -17.96 -11.03 4.78
N ASP A 286 -19.06 -11.72 4.50
CA ASP A 286 -20.40 -11.14 4.44
C ASP A 286 -20.97 -10.79 5.82
N ALA A 287 -20.43 -11.35 6.91
CA ALA A 287 -20.75 -10.90 8.27
C ALA A 287 -20.17 -9.51 8.59
N CYS A 288 -19.07 -9.13 7.94
CA CYS A 288 -18.35 -7.90 8.23
C CYS A 288 -18.48 -6.85 7.13
N ARG A 289 -18.51 -7.28 5.86
CA ARG A 289 -18.42 -6.40 4.68
C ARG A 289 -19.71 -6.40 3.90
N VAL A 290 -20.60 -5.54 4.34
CA VAL A 290 -21.97 -5.46 3.79
C VAL A 290 -22.20 -4.14 3.05
N PHE A 291 -23.13 -4.20 2.09
CA PHE A 291 -23.73 -2.99 1.55
C PHE A 291 -24.59 -2.28 2.62
N PRO A 292 -24.96 -1.00 2.42
CA PRO A 292 -25.86 -0.30 3.34
C PRO A 292 -27.23 -0.97 3.52
N ASP A 293 -27.65 -1.81 2.57
CA ASP A 293 -28.90 -2.60 2.62
C ASP A 293 -28.73 -3.98 3.31
N GLY A 294 -27.53 -4.29 3.82
CA GLY A 294 -27.21 -5.51 4.54
C GLY A 294 -26.79 -6.70 3.67
N ARG A 295 -26.78 -6.58 2.34
CA ARG A 295 -26.25 -7.64 1.45
C ARG A 295 -24.75 -7.77 1.61
N GLY A 296 -24.24 -9.00 1.54
CA GLY A 296 -22.81 -9.27 1.51
C GLY A 296 -22.15 -8.85 0.20
N SER A 297 -20.83 -8.67 0.23
CA SER A 297 -20.02 -8.25 -0.93
C SER A 297 -19.03 -9.32 -1.41
N TYR A 298 -19.01 -10.50 -0.79
CA TYR A 298 -18.04 -11.56 -1.04
C TYR A 298 -17.93 -11.95 -2.52
N ASP A 299 -19.05 -12.24 -3.19
CA ASP A 299 -19.03 -12.77 -4.56
C ASP A 299 -18.34 -11.79 -5.54
N LEU A 300 -18.48 -10.48 -5.32
CA LEU A 300 -17.83 -9.45 -6.12
C LEU A 300 -16.32 -9.35 -5.80
N ALA A 301 -15.96 -9.43 -4.52
CA ALA A 301 -14.57 -9.37 -4.08
C ALA A 301 -13.79 -10.63 -4.52
N GLU A 302 -14.38 -11.81 -4.40
CA GLU A 302 -13.80 -13.07 -4.87
C GLU A 302 -13.60 -13.05 -6.38
N TYR A 303 -14.62 -12.65 -7.16
CA TYR A 303 -14.49 -12.53 -8.61
C TYR A 303 -13.34 -11.60 -9.00
N ALA A 304 -13.25 -10.41 -8.39
CA ALA A 304 -12.18 -9.45 -8.66
C ALA A 304 -10.79 -10.05 -8.39
N THR A 305 -10.65 -10.77 -7.28
CA THR A 305 -9.43 -11.46 -6.89
C THR A 305 -9.05 -12.55 -7.88
N GLN A 306 -9.98 -13.45 -8.19
CA GLN A 306 -9.73 -14.59 -9.07
C GLN A 306 -9.40 -14.14 -10.50
N ASP A 307 -10.15 -13.18 -11.05
CA ASP A 307 -9.89 -12.68 -12.39
C ASP A 307 -8.52 -12.01 -12.49
N TRP A 308 -8.13 -11.18 -11.49
CA TRP A 308 -6.82 -10.53 -11.47
C TRP A 308 -5.67 -11.54 -11.40
N MET A 309 -5.77 -12.54 -10.51
CA MET A 309 -4.77 -13.62 -10.41
C MET A 309 -4.70 -14.49 -11.65
N ASN A 310 -5.86 -14.81 -12.26
CA ASN A 310 -5.92 -15.61 -13.49
C ASN A 310 -5.27 -14.91 -14.68
N ARG A 311 -5.21 -13.59 -14.69
CA ARG A 311 -4.42 -12.80 -15.66
C ARG A 311 -2.91 -12.83 -15.39
N GLY A 312 -2.46 -13.55 -14.37
CA GLY A 312 -1.06 -13.68 -13.98
C GLY A 312 -0.52 -12.50 -13.16
N TYR A 313 -1.38 -11.68 -12.58
CA TYR A 313 -0.97 -10.57 -11.72
C TYR A 313 -0.94 -10.99 -10.25
N TYR A 314 0.00 -10.40 -9.53
CA TYR A 314 0.08 -10.58 -8.08
C TYR A 314 -1.13 -9.96 -7.38
N MET A 315 -1.67 -10.68 -6.40
CA MET A 315 -2.72 -10.21 -5.50
C MET A 315 -2.29 -10.44 -4.06
N GLY A 316 -2.12 -9.36 -3.28
CA GLY A 316 -1.92 -9.45 -1.84
C GLY A 316 -3.24 -9.74 -1.13
N SER A 317 -3.22 -10.66 -0.17
CA SER A 317 -4.36 -10.88 0.72
C SER A 317 -4.35 -9.87 1.87
N LYS A 318 -5.52 -9.66 2.49
CA LYS A 318 -5.63 -8.85 3.70
C LYS A 318 -6.76 -9.40 4.56
N ILE A 319 -6.39 -10.06 5.66
CA ILE A 319 -7.31 -10.58 6.65
C ILE A 319 -7.19 -9.75 7.93
N THR A 320 -8.32 -9.32 8.46
CA THR A 320 -8.37 -8.62 9.75
C THR A 320 -8.83 -9.59 10.84
N ILE A 321 -7.98 -9.80 11.84
CA ILE A 321 -8.26 -10.69 12.98
C ILE A 321 -8.70 -9.82 14.16
N SER A 322 -9.93 -10.06 14.65
CA SER A 322 -10.48 -9.43 15.85
C SER A 322 -10.83 -10.49 16.90
N PRO A 323 -11.05 -10.10 18.16
CA PRO A 323 -11.55 -11.04 19.18
C PRO A 323 -12.82 -11.78 18.76
N ASP A 324 -13.72 -11.08 18.04
CA ASP A 324 -15.03 -11.62 17.68
C ASP A 324 -14.98 -12.63 16.53
N ASN A 325 -14.05 -12.45 15.58
CA ASN A 325 -13.94 -13.35 14.42
C ASN A 325 -12.87 -14.45 14.57
N LEU A 326 -12.15 -14.44 15.67
CA LEU A 326 -11.04 -15.37 15.93
C LEU A 326 -11.38 -16.86 15.70
N PRO A 327 -12.58 -17.37 16.08
CA PRO A 327 -12.94 -18.76 15.82
C PRO A 327 -13.00 -19.15 14.34
N TYR A 328 -13.21 -18.19 13.43
CA TYR A 328 -13.38 -18.41 12.00
C TYR A 328 -12.10 -18.22 11.18
N ILE A 329 -11.05 -17.70 11.81
CA ILE A 329 -9.82 -17.27 11.09
C ILE A 329 -9.07 -18.47 10.48
N TYR A 330 -9.08 -19.64 11.11
CA TYR A 330 -8.44 -20.81 10.50
C TYR A 330 -9.06 -21.16 9.14
N ASP A 331 -10.39 -21.21 9.08
CA ASP A 331 -11.11 -21.51 7.83
C ASP A 331 -10.93 -20.37 6.80
N ALA A 332 -10.83 -19.14 7.27
CA ALA A 332 -10.49 -17.98 6.43
C ALA A 332 -9.11 -18.11 5.79
N LEU A 333 -8.07 -18.48 6.58
CA LEU A 333 -6.73 -18.72 6.07
C LEU A 333 -6.70 -19.85 5.05
N MET A 334 -7.36 -20.99 5.36
CA MET A 334 -7.47 -22.12 4.45
C MET A 334 -8.16 -21.76 3.15
N HIS A 335 -9.20 -20.93 3.22
CA HIS A 335 -9.93 -20.46 2.05
C HIS A 335 -9.02 -19.60 1.14
N ILE A 336 -8.31 -18.62 1.70
CA ILE A 336 -7.37 -17.76 0.96
C ILE A 336 -6.28 -18.61 0.25
N VAL A 337 -5.70 -19.59 0.95
CA VAL A 337 -4.74 -20.52 0.33
C VAL A 337 -5.40 -21.34 -0.78
N GLY A 338 -6.64 -21.79 -0.57
CA GLY A 338 -7.43 -22.52 -1.57
C GLY A 338 -7.72 -21.72 -2.84
N LEU A 339 -7.84 -20.39 -2.73
CA LEU A 339 -7.98 -19.48 -3.87
C LEU A 339 -6.68 -19.28 -4.67
N GLY A 340 -5.54 -19.80 -4.18
CA GLY A 340 -4.26 -19.74 -4.87
C GLY A 340 -3.36 -18.57 -4.47
N TYR A 341 -3.65 -17.87 -3.37
CA TYR A 341 -2.75 -16.87 -2.84
C TYR A 341 -1.42 -17.52 -2.38
N THR A 342 -0.31 -16.90 -2.77
CA THR A 342 1.04 -17.29 -2.35
C THR A 342 1.55 -16.48 -1.16
N GLU A 343 0.87 -15.37 -0.86
CA GLU A 343 1.14 -14.50 0.28
C GLU A 343 -0.14 -14.27 1.08
N VAL A 344 -0.11 -14.59 2.37
CA VAL A 344 -1.24 -14.45 3.29
C VAL A 344 -0.91 -13.38 4.32
N ASN A 345 -1.49 -12.19 4.15
CA ASN A 345 -1.36 -11.09 5.08
C ASN A 345 -2.54 -11.06 6.06
N ALA A 346 -2.23 -11.23 7.34
CA ALA A 346 -3.21 -11.19 8.42
C ALA A 346 -2.71 -10.30 9.56
N ASN A 347 -3.57 -9.42 10.05
CA ASN A 347 -3.26 -8.48 11.12
C ASN A 347 -4.30 -8.54 12.23
N CYS A 348 -3.86 -8.61 13.48
CA CYS A 348 -4.74 -8.42 14.62
C CYS A 348 -5.15 -6.95 14.75
N VAL A 349 -6.43 -6.72 15.05
CA VAL A 349 -6.95 -5.38 15.36
C VAL A 349 -6.17 -4.82 16.54
N TYR A 350 -5.49 -3.70 16.31
CA TYR A 350 -4.63 -3.05 17.31
C TYR A 350 -5.46 -2.39 18.42
N GLU A 351 -6.63 -1.88 18.07
CA GLU A 351 -7.55 -1.14 18.94
C GLU A 351 -8.32 -2.04 19.93
N ALA A 352 -8.38 -3.33 19.68
CA ALA A 352 -9.13 -4.26 20.52
C ALA A 352 -8.40 -4.60 21.82
N GLU A 353 -9.16 -4.80 22.89
CA GLU A 353 -8.64 -5.37 24.13
C GLU A 353 -8.66 -6.89 24.03
N TRP A 354 -7.48 -7.50 24.15
CA TRP A 354 -7.31 -8.94 24.04
C TRP A 354 -7.15 -9.59 25.43
N THR A 355 -7.79 -10.72 25.63
CA THR A 355 -7.61 -11.56 26.84
C THR A 355 -6.48 -12.59 26.64
N ASP A 356 -5.99 -13.19 27.73
CA ASP A 356 -5.02 -14.29 27.63
C ASP A 356 -5.64 -15.52 26.95
N GLU A 357 -6.92 -15.78 27.17
CA GLU A 357 -7.67 -16.84 26.50
C GLU A 357 -7.70 -16.64 24.98
N GLN A 358 -8.02 -15.42 24.52
CA GLN A 358 -8.03 -15.09 23.08
C GLN A 358 -6.63 -15.15 22.46
N ALA A 359 -5.59 -14.76 23.20
CA ALA A 359 -4.21 -14.96 22.77
C ALA A 359 -3.84 -16.44 22.66
N GLY A 360 -4.38 -17.29 23.55
CA GLY A 360 -4.27 -18.74 23.49
C GLY A 360 -5.01 -19.33 22.28
N GLN A 361 -6.22 -18.86 22.00
CA GLN A 361 -6.96 -19.26 20.79
C GLN A 361 -6.18 -18.90 19.52
N LEU A 362 -5.58 -17.69 19.46
CA LEU A 362 -4.71 -17.26 18.36
C LEU A 362 -3.50 -18.19 18.22
N TYR A 363 -2.83 -18.55 19.34
CA TYR A 363 -1.73 -19.49 19.34
C TYR A 363 -2.13 -20.84 18.73
N HIS A 364 -3.21 -21.45 19.21
CA HIS A 364 -3.65 -22.76 18.75
C HIS A 364 -4.09 -22.76 17.28
N LEU A 365 -4.75 -21.69 16.85
CA LEU A 365 -5.10 -21.45 15.45
C LEU A 365 -3.85 -21.39 14.58
N MET A 366 -2.87 -20.58 14.96
CA MET A 366 -1.60 -20.48 14.25
C MET A 366 -0.86 -21.82 14.25
N LYS A 367 -0.79 -22.53 15.38
CA LYS A 367 -0.18 -23.86 15.43
C LYS A 367 -0.84 -24.82 14.44
N LYS A 368 -2.18 -24.86 14.39
CA LYS A 368 -2.94 -25.68 13.43
C LYS A 368 -2.64 -25.31 11.98
N PHE A 369 -2.53 -24.01 11.69
CA PHE A 369 -2.18 -23.54 10.34
C PHE A 369 -0.71 -23.82 9.98
N ALA A 370 0.21 -23.75 10.95
CA ALA A 370 1.59 -24.18 10.82
C ALA A 370 1.70 -25.68 10.44
N ASP A 371 0.95 -26.55 11.12
CA ASP A 371 0.90 -27.98 10.80
C ASP A 371 0.42 -28.24 9.37
N PHE A 372 -0.60 -27.49 8.93
CA PHE A 372 -1.07 -27.53 7.55
C PHE A 372 0.04 -27.12 6.57
N MET A 373 0.71 -25.98 6.77
CA MET A 373 1.80 -25.53 5.88
C MET A 373 2.98 -26.50 5.88
N LEU A 374 3.23 -27.16 6.99
CA LEU A 374 4.27 -28.17 7.12
C LEU A 374 3.87 -29.54 6.59
N SER A 375 2.58 -29.82 6.32
CA SER A 375 2.12 -31.13 5.84
C SER A 375 2.58 -31.46 4.43
N ASP A 376 2.70 -30.45 3.55
CA ASP A 376 3.05 -30.64 2.15
C ASP A 376 4.15 -29.66 1.71
N ASN A 377 5.14 -30.14 0.97
CA ASN A 377 6.25 -29.34 0.47
C ASN A 377 5.81 -28.23 -0.52
N LYS A 378 4.62 -28.34 -1.12
CA LYS A 378 4.07 -27.30 -2.00
C LYS A 378 3.84 -25.97 -1.25
N TYR A 379 3.62 -26.03 0.08
CA TYR A 379 3.44 -24.83 0.91
C TYR A 379 4.76 -24.27 1.47
N LYS A 380 5.91 -24.84 1.11
CA LYS A 380 7.22 -24.37 1.59
C LYS A 380 7.48 -22.89 1.26
N LEU A 381 6.94 -22.41 0.14
CA LEU A 381 7.10 -21.04 -0.33
C LEU A 381 5.88 -20.15 -0.04
N LEU A 382 4.89 -20.67 0.71
CA LEU A 382 3.75 -19.86 1.16
C LEU A 382 4.25 -18.88 2.20
N ASP A 383 4.18 -17.60 1.87
CA ASP A 383 4.48 -16.53 2.83
C ASP A 383 3.23 -16.20 3.65
N CYS A 384 3.41 -16.08 4.96
CA CYS A 384 2.32 -15.70 5.85
C CYS A 384 2.84 -14.71 6.89
N SER A 385 2.28 -13.50 6.91
CA SER A 385 2.71 -12.42 7.80
C SER A 385 2.59 -12.73 9.28
N LEU A 386 1.86 -13.79 9.66
CA LEU A 386 1.79 -14.26 11.03
C LEU A 386 3.09 -14.95 11.49
N TYR A 387 3.90 -15.47 10.54
CA TYR A 387 5.15 -16.18 10.84
C TYR A 387 6.34 -15.41 10.24
N GLN A 388 7.12 -14.83 11.13
CA GLN A 388 8.31 -14.05 10.78
C GLN A 388 9.52 -14.59 11.54
N SER A 389 10.57 -14.99 10.86
CA SER A 389 11.76 -15.60 11.46
C SER A 389 12.57 -14.64 12.35
N THR A 390 12.30 -13.36 12.27
CA THR A 390 12.95 -12.29 13.05
C THR A 390 12.10 -11.79 14.22
N LEU A 391 10.94 -12.39 14.45
CA LEU A 391 10.00 -11.95 15.49
C LEU A 391 10.40 -12.44 16.89
N GLY A 392 10.09 -11.64 17.92
CA GLY A 392 9.99 -12.12 19.29
C GLY A 392 11.31 -12.38 20.03
N HIS A 393 12.34 -11.59 19.73
CA HIS A 393 13.57 -11.54 20.51
C HIS A 393 13.83 -10.13 21.06
N PRO A 394 14.78 -9.97 21.99
CA PRO A 394 15.16 -8.66 22.50
C PRO A 394 15.76 -7.79 21.39
N LYS A 395 15.58 -6.49 21.51
CA LYS A 395 16.26 -5.49 20.68
C LYS A 395 17.45 -4.90 21.42
N GLU A 396 18.51 -4.60 20.69
CA GLU A 396 19.64 -3.85 21.21
C GLU A 396 19.21 -2.45 21.68
N GLU A 397 19.86 -1.91 22.70
CA GLU A 397 19.54 -0.56 23.21
C GLU A 397 19.79 0.54 22.17
N THR A 398 20.74 0.31 21.27
CA THR A 398 21.05 1.19 20.14
C THR A 398 20.04 1.14 19.01
N ASP A 399 19.18 0.11 18.96
CA ASP A 399 18.10 0.03 18.01
C ASP A 399 16.91 0.89 18.47
N LEU A 400 16.88 2.11 17.98
CA LEU A 400 15.83 3.09 18.28
C LEU A 400 14.70 3.08 17.25
N GLN A 401 14.66 2.09 16.35
CA GLN A 401 13.62 2.02 15.35
C GLN A 401 12.23 1.86 15.96
N ASN A 402 11.29 2.64 15.43
CA ASN A 402 9.87 2.34 15.52
C ASN A 402 9.31 1.95 14.13
N TRP A 403 8.26 1.17 14.09
CA TRP A 403 7.67 0.65 12.85
C TRP A 403 6.55 1.53 12.29
N CYS A 404 6.28 2.67 12.91
CA CYS A 404 5.16 3.51 12.55
C CYS A 404 5.55 4.54 11.48
N GLY A 405 5.04 4.37 10.26
CA GLY A 405 5.21 5.34 9.18
C GLY A 405 4.64 6.74 9.49
N GLY A 406 3.65 6.83 10.38
CA GLY A 406 3.04 8.09 10.81
C GLY A 406 3.97 9.01 11.64
N THR A 407 5.21 8.59 11.89
CA THR A 407 6.23 9.39 12.56
C THR A 407 7.33 9.83 11.59
N GLY A 408 6.95 10.35 10.44
CA GLY A 408 7.87 11.00 9.50
C GLY A 408 8.22 10.22 8.23
N SER A 409 7.62 9.04 7.98
CA SER A 409 7.83 8.29 6.74
C SER A 409 6.62 8.20 5.82
N MET A 410 5.50 8.80 6.20
CA MET A 410 4.28 8.90 5.39
C MET A 410 3.81 10.35 5.31
N LEU A 411 3.16 10.70 4.21
CA LEU A 411 2.49 11.98 4.02
C LEU A 411 1.15 11.70 3.37
N SER A 412 0.07 12.23 3.94
CA SER A 412 -1.27 11.99 3.42
C SER A 412 -2.02 13.30 3.25
N MET A 413 -2.80 13.40 2.17
CA MET A 413 -3.66 14.55 1.88
C MET A 413 -5.13 14.11 1.90
N ASP A 414 -5.96 14.86 2.62
CA ASP A 414 -7.41 14.66 2.62
C ASP A 414 -8.10 15.35 1.42
N PRO A 415 -9.43 15.15 1.22
CA PRO A 415 -10.14 15.75 0.10
C PRO A 415 -10.15 17.29 0.07
N ASP A 416 -9.89 17.97 1.18
CA ASP A 416 -9.87 19.43 1.30
C ASP A 416 -8.44 20.01 1.25
N GLY A 417 -7.44 19.18 0.89
CA GLY A 417 -6.05 19.61 0.75
C GLY A 417 -5.29 19.76 2.06
N TRP A 418 -5.83 19.29 3.21
CA TRP A 418 -5.10 19.24 4.45
C TRP A 418 -4.09 18.11 4.46
N LEU A 419 -2.91 18.37 5.03
CA LEU A 419 -1.79 17.44 5.10
C LEU A 419 -1.68 16.81 6.50
N PHE A 420 -1.40 15.49 6.52
CA PHE A 420 -1.35 14.67 7.73
C PHE A 420 -0.15 13.73 7.70
N PRO A 421 0.38 13.32 8.87
CA PRO A 421 1.46 12.33 8.96
C PRO A 421 1.06 10.95 8.44
N CYS A 422 -0.21 10.56 8.60
CA CYS A 422 -0.84 9.39 7.98
C CYS A 422 -2.37 9.52 8.04
N ILE A 423 -3.06 8.64 7.32
CA ILE A 423 -4.53 8.61 7.24
C ILE A 423 -5.25 8.47 8.58
N ARG A 424 -4.61 7.85 9.57
CA ARG A 424 -5.19 7.63 10.90
C ARG A 424 -5.27 8.90 11.75
N TYR A 425 -4.59 9.99 11.36
CA TYR A 425 -4.69 11.31 11.99
C TYR A 425 -5.77 12.21 11.37
N MET A 426 -6.45 11.74 10.32
CA MET A 426 -7.52 12.48 9.65
C MET A 426 -8.83 12.44 10.44
N GLU A 427 -9.70 13.39 10.18
CA GLU A 427 -11.04 13.48 10.78
C GLU A 427 -11.88 12.23 10.49
N SER A 428 -11.76 11.66 9.28
CA SER A 428 -12.44 10.43 8.88
C SER A 428 -12.12 9.24 9.79
N SER A 429 -10.92 9.20 10.38
CA SER A 429 -10.45 8.13 11.28
C SER A 429 -10.64 8.46 12.75
N LEU A 430 -10.34 9.70 13.18
CA LEU A 430 -10.40 10.12 14.59
C LEU A 430 -11.84 10.42 15.05
N GLY A 431 -12.72 10.85 14.12
CA GLY A 431 -14.06 11.28 14.44
C GLY A 431 -14.06 12.43 15.45
N ALA A 432 -15.01 12.39 16.39
CA ALA A 432 -15.13 13.39 17.45
C ALA A 432 -14.20 13.14 18.66
N SER A 433 -13.44 12.03 18.68
CA SER A 433 -12.63 11.66 19.85
C SER A 433 -11.42 12.57 20.04
N ARG A 434 -10.83 13.06 18.96
CA ARG A 434 -9.68 13.98 18.97
C ARG A 434 -9.71 14.91 17.77
N ALA A 435 -9.09 16.08 17.91
CA ALA A 435 -8.87 16.99 16.80
C ALA A 435 -7.88 16.35 15.79
N PRO A 436 -8.12 16.48 14.46
CA PRO A 436 -7.19 16.03 13.45
C PRO A 436 -5.78 16.61 13.63
N MET A 437 -4.74 15.79 13.49
CA MET A 437 -3.35 16.26 13.61
C MET A 437 -2.86 16.73 12.24
N ARG A 438 -3.21 17.94 11.87
CA ARG A 438 -2.78 18.58 10.62
C ARG A 438 -1.32 19.02 10.74
N ILE A 439 -0.55 18.83 9.67
CA ILE A 439 0.85 19.28 9.56
C ILE A 439 1.06 20.26 8.40
N GLY A 440 0.01 20.72 7.78
CA GLY A 440 0.01 21.69 6.70
C GLY A 440 -1.25 21.65 5.86
N ASN A 441 -1.21 22.43 4.78
CA ASN A 441 -2.24 22.43 3.75
C ASN A 441 -1.57 22.61 2.39
N VAL A 442 -2.10 21.99 1.34
CA VAL A 442 -1.51 22.04 -0.01
C VAL A 442 -1.34 23.47 -0.55
N HIS A 443 -2.22 24.42 -0.16
CA HIS A 443 -2.14 25.81 -0.60
C HIS A 443 -1.12 26.63 0.17
N THR A 444 -0.89 26.33 1.45
CA THR A 444 -0.01 27.11 2.33
C THR A 444 1.34 26.46 2.60
N GLY A 445 1.48 25.18 2.25
CA GLY A 445 2.70 24.41 2.45
C GLY A 445 2.68 23.51 3.69
N LEU A 446 3.75 22.76 3.87
CA LEU A 446 3.95 21.81 4.95
C LEU A 446 4.72 22.48 6.09
N ALA A 447 4.22 22.32 7.33
CA ALA A 447 4.82 22.87 8.55
C ALA A 447 5.11 24.39 8.49
N THR A 448 4.21 25.18 7.89
CA THR A 448 4.41 26.63 7.71
C THR A 448 4.02 27.46 8.92
N CYS A 449 3.00 27.03 9.69
CA CYS A 449 2.64 27.69 10.95
C CYS A 449 3.32 27.04 12.16
N GLN A 450 3.41 27.75 13.30
CA GLN A 450 4.10 27.24 14.48
C GLN A 450 3.49 25.94 15.00
N LYS A 451 2.17 25.83 15.02
CA LYS A 451 1.47 24.61 15.45
C LYS A 451 1.86 23.40 14.61
N ASP A 452 1.91 23.55 13.29
CA ASP A 452 2.26 22.44 12.38
C ASP A 452 3.74 22.06 12.55
N LYS A 453 4.63 23.05 12.73
CA LYS A 453 6.04 22.82 13.07
C LYS A 453 6.21 22.05 14.37
N ASP A 454 5.46 22.42 15.40
CA ASP A 454 5.50 21.74 16.70
C ASP A 454 5.01 20.29 16.57
N CYS A 455 3.95 20.04 15.78
CA CYS A 455 3.47 18.69 15.49
C CYS A 455 4.53 17.85 14.77
N VAL A 456 5.16 18.38 13.72
CA VAL A 456 6.22 17.67 12.96
C VAL A 456 7.43 17.43 13.87
N ALA A 457 7.87 18.42 14.64
CA ALA A 457 8.97 18.29 15.58
C ALA A 457 8.71 17.18 16.61
N CYS A 458 7.52 17.16 17.21
CA CYS A 458 7.09 16.11 18.14
C CYS A 458 7.17 14.72 17.48
N LEU A 459 6.57 14.56 16.30
CA LEU A 459 6.55 13.27 15.59
C LEU A 459 7.96 12.78 15.24
N ASN A 460 8.85 13.67 14.85
CA ASN A 460 10.24 13.34 14.50
C ASN A 460 11.11 12.94 15.70
N THR A 461 10.71 13.29 16.92
CA THR A 461 11.40 12.85 18.15
C THR A 461 10.94 11.48 18.65
N ILE A 462 9.90 10.91 18.04
CA ILE A 462 9.36 9.62 18.46
C ILE A 462 10.21 8.49 17.90
N ASP A 463 10.89 7.82 18.79
CA ASP A 463 11.63 6.59 18.54
C ASP A 463 11.22 5.49 19.52
N ARG A 464 11.88 4.33 19.47
CA ARG A 464 11.59 3.22 20.37
C ARG A 464 11.80 3.60 21.83
N ARG A 465 12.79 4.45 22.15
CA ARG A 465 13.08 4.83 23.54
C ARG A 465 12.05 5.83 24.06
N THR A 466 11.78 6.88 23.31
CA THR A 466 10.88 7.96 23.74
C THR A 466 9.43 7.49 23.88
N GLN A 467 8.98 6.54 23.06
CA GLN A 467 7.62 5.99 23.13
C GLN A 467 7.43 4.92 24.22
N SER A 468 8.48 4.34 24.75
CA SER A 468 8.42 3.12 25.57
C SER A 468 8.71 3.42 27.05
N THR A 469 7.96 2.79 27.95
CA THR A 469 8.42 2.60 29.34
C THR A 469 9.63 1.66 29.36
N ASP A 470 10.37 1.64 30.48
CA ASP A 470 11.50 0.71 30.61
C ASP A 470 11.09 -0.76 30.38
N LYS A 471 9.93 -1.15 30.88
CA LYS A 471 9.36 -2.49 30.65
C LYS A 471 9.17 -2.81 29.14
N CYS A 472 8.75 -1.86 28.34
CA CYS A 472 8.61 -2.03 26.90
C CYS A 472 9.95 -1.94 26.18
N PHE A 473 10.83 -1.05 26.59
CA PHE A 473 12.14 -0.85 25.96
C PHE A 473 13.03 -2.09 26.13
N TYR A 474 13.06 -2.68 27.33
CA TYR A 474 13.81 -3.89 27.65
C TYR A 474 13.01 -5.18 27.51
N CYS A 475 11.88 -5.15 26.80
CA CYS A 475 11.03 -6.32 26.61
C CYS A 475 11.81 -7.47 25.93
N PRO A 476 11.80 -8.70 26.50
CA PRO A 476 12.54 -9.84 25.91
C PRO A 476 12.01 -10.28 24.54
N ILE A 477 10.85 -9.81 24.13
CA ILE A 477 10.21 -10.11 22.84
C ILE A 477 9.87 -8.80 22.08
N ALA A 478 10.71 -7.80 22.18
CA ALA A 478 10.44 -6.47 21.59
C ALA A 478 10.36 -6.48 20.07
N GLU A 479 11.10 -7.39 19.40
CA GLU A 479 11.15 -7.44 17.95
C GLU A 479 9.80 -7.85 17.36
N GLY A 480 9.34 -7.07 16.36
CA GLY A 480 8.06 -7.27 15.67
C GLY A 480 6.81 -6.89 16.48
N CYS A 481 6.97 -6.26 17.66
CA CYS A 481 5.85 -5.77 18.44
C CYS A 481 5.20 -4.54 17.78
N SER A 482 3.94 -4.65 17.41
CA SER A 482 3.18 -3.61 16.70
C SER A 482 3.01 -2.32 17.52
N TRP A 483 2.86 -1.19 16.82
CA TRP A 483 2.66 0.11 17.42
C TRP A 483 1.96 1.05 16.44
N CYS A 484 1.05 1.88 16.90
CA CYS A 484 0.34 2.87 16.11
C CYS A 484 0.30 4.21 16.83
N SER A 485 1.05 5.20 16.32
CA SER A 485 1.13 6.54 16.91
C SER A 485 -0.22 7.28 16.90
N ALA A 486 -1.01 7.11 15.87
CA ALA A 486 -2.32 7.76 15.76
C ALA A 486 -3.36 7.15 16.72
N TRP A 487 -3.33 5.82 16.96
CA TRP A 487 -4.15 5.21 17.99
C TRP A 487 -3.76 5.70 19.40
N ASN A 488 -2.45 5.81 19.67
CA ASN A 488 -1.97 6.37 20.93
C ASN A 488 -2.47 7.81 21.11
N TYR A 489 -2.37 8.62 20.04
CA TYR A 489 -2.92 9.98 20.05
C TYR A 489 -4.44 10.00 20.30
N GLN A 490 -5.18 9.12 19.65
CA GLN A 490 -6.62 8.99 19.83
C GLN A 490 -6.98 8.62 21.28
N LYS A 491 -6.28 7.65 21.85
CA LYS A 491 -6.58 7.12 23.20
C LYS A 491 -6.05 8.02 24.32
N TYR A 492 -4.81 8.49 24.19
CA TYR A 492 -4.09 9.16 25.28
C TYR A 492 -3.90 10.67 25.07
N GLY A 493 -4.16 11.20 23.87
CA GLY A 493 -3.93 12.61 23.53
C GLY A 493 -2.49 12.92 23.14
N THR A 494 -1.62 11.92 23.12
CA THR A 494 -0.22 12.02 22.70
C THR A 494 0.18 10.85 21.81
N ALA A 495 1.05 11.10 20.83
CA ALA A 495 1.50 10.08 19.89
C ALA A 495 2.67 9.23 20.44
N ASP A 496 3.37 9.69 21.47
CA ASP A 496 4.57 9.09 22.05
C ASP A 496 4.32 8.13 23.22
N HIS A 497 3.08 7.84 23.55
CA HIS A 497 2.72 6.88 24.59
C HIS A 497 2.36 5.53 23.99
N ARG A 498 3.15 4.49 24.29
CA ARG A 498 2.90 3.14 23.76
C ARG A 498 1.73 2.46 24.46
N ASP A 499 0.69 2.12 23.71
CA ASP A 499 -0.38 1.27 24.21
C ASP A 499 0.11 -0.18 24.37
N THR A 500 -0.27 -0.82 25.47
CA THR A 500 0.14 -2.18 25.82
C THR A 500 -0.97 -3.23 25.64
N ASN A 501 -2.13 -2.84 25.09
CA ASN A 501 -3.25 -3.76 24.83
C ASN A 501 -2.87 -4.93 23.89
N ILE A 502 -1.92 -4.71 22.99
CA ILE A 502 -1.43 -5.70 22.01
C ILE A 502 -0.46 -6.73 22.62
N CYS A 503 0.02 -6.55 23.86
CA CYS A 503 1.04 -7.43 24.45
C CYS A 503 0.64 -8.90 24.46
N LYS A 504 -0.63 -9.21 24.74
CA LYS A 504 -1.11 -10.60 24.84
C LYS A 504 -1.10 -11.31 23.49
N THR A 505 -1.64 -10.65 22.45
CA THR A 505 -1.61 -11.18 21.08
C THR A 505 -0.18 -11.32 20.56
N HIS A 506 0.70 -10.36 20.86
CA HIS A 506 2.11 -10.46 20.49
C HIS A 506 2.78 -11.69 21.15
N ARG A 507 2.54 -11.94 22.44
CA ARG A 507 3.04 -13.13 23.15
C ARG A 507 2.53 -14.42 22.51
N GLY A 508 1.21 -14.52 22.23
CA GLY A 508 0.62 -15.68 21.56
C GLY A 508 1.22 -15.91 20.16
N ARG A 509 1.41 -14.83 19.40
CA ARG A 509 2.05 -14.88 18.09
C ARG A 509 3.51 -15.33 18.16
N VAL A 510 4.30 -14.80 19.11
CA VAL A 510 5.70 -15.24 19.31
C VAL A 510 5.77 -16.71 19.66
N LEU A 511 4.95 -17.21 20.59
CA LEU A 511 4.90 -18.63 20.95
C LEU A 511 4.58 -19.52 19.75
N ALA A 512 3.65 -19.11 18.89
CA ALA A 512 3.32 -19.83 17.64
C ALA A 512 4.49 -19.82 16.65
N ASN A 513 5.28 -18.74 16.61
CA ASN A 513 6.49 -18.66 15.80
C ASN A 513 7.60 -19.57 16.33
N VAL A 514 7.76 -19.69 17.67
CA VAL A 514 8.65 -20.70 18.29
C VAL A 514 8.30 -22.10 17.80
N TYR A 515 7.00 -22.44 17.79
CA TYR A 515 6.53 -23.72 17.25
C TYR A 515 6.87 -23.89 15.77
N TYR A 516 6.36 -22.98 14.93
CA TYR A 516 6.45 -23.09 13.46
C TYR A 516 7.89 -23.15 12.97
N TRP A 517 8.73 -22.18 13.33
CA TRP A 517 10.09 -22.11 12.81
C TRP A 517 10.96 -23.28 13.23
N ASN A 518 10.82 -23.76 14.48
CA ASN A 518 11.59 -24.92 14.93
C ASN A 518 11.15 -26.21 14.23
N GLN A 519 9.84 -26.39 13.99
CA GLN A 519 9.36 -27.51 13.18
C GLN A 519 9.80 -27.38 11.71
N TYR A 520 9.78 -26.18 11.16
CA TYR A 520 10.26 -25.90 9.80
C TYR A 520 11.74 -26.22 9.66
N TYR A 521 12.58 -25.71 10.54
CA TYR A 521 14.03 -25.98 10.52
C TYR A 521 14.34 -27.46 10.68
N LYS A 522 13.64 -28.15 11.56
CA LYS A 522 13.76 -29.61 11.75
C LYS A 522 13.36 -30.37 10.49
N LYS A 523 12.20 -30.05 9.93
CA LYS A 523 11.68 -30.72 8.70
C LYS A 523 12.62 -30.58 7.52
N TYR A 524 13.11 -29.38 7.26
CA TYR A 524 13.96 -29.07 6.12
C TYR A 524 15.45 -29.16 6.39
N LYS A 525 15.84 -29.66 7.59
CA LYS A 525 17.24 -29.85 8.01
C LYS A 525 18.07 -28.55 7.91
N ILE A 526 17.47 -27.43 8.24
CA ILE A 526 18.13 -26.12 8.26
C ILE A 526 18.85 -25.96 9.61
N PRO A 527 20.15 -25.63 9.64
CA PRO A 527 20.92 -25.50 10.88
C PRO A 527 20.63 -24.16 11.58
N LYS A 528 19.38 -23.93 11.93
CA LYS A 528 18.88 -22.75 12.66
C LYS A 528 17.96 -23.21 13.79
N VAL A 529 17.81 -22.34 14.77
CA VAL A 529 16.86 -22.50 15.87
C VAL A 529 16.15 -21.16 16.10
N PHE A 530 14.91 -21.21 16.48
CA PHE A 530 14.13 -20.06 16.91
C PHE A 530 14.03 -20.12 18.44
N ASP A 531 14.69 -19.21 19.14
CA ASP A 531 14.79 -19.17 20.59
C ASP A 531 13.45 -18.86 21.26
N LEU A 532 13.26 -19.37 22.48
CA LEU A 532 12.08 -19.09 23.29
C LEU A 532 12.39 -17.95 24.29
N TRP A 533 12.13 -16.72 23.86
CA TRP A 533 12.35 -15.53 24.68
C TRP A 533 11.16 -15.15 25.57
N VAL A 534 9.96 -15.73 25.37
CA VAL A 534 8.77 -15.46 26.17
C VAL A 534 8.97 -16.06 27.57
N PRO A 535 8.95 -15.26 28.65
CA PRO A 535 9.06 -15.77 30.01
C PRO A 535 7.94 -16.77 30.37
N LYS A 536 8.22 -17.80 31.18
CA LYS A 536 7.24 -18.80 31.58
C LYS A 536 5.96 -18.20 32.15
N GLN A 537 6.07 -17.19 33.01
CA GLN A 537 4.94 -16.49 33.62
C GLN A 537 4.02 -15.75 32.59
N TRP A 538 4.53 -15.43 31.41
CA TRP A 538 3.72 -14.84 30.32
C TRP A 538 3.14 -15.92 29.41
N ALA A 539 3.83 -17.02 29.23
CA ALA A 539 3.42 -18.09 28.32
C ALA A 539 2.33 -18.98 28.92
N VAL A 540 2.50 -19.41 30.17
CA VAL A 540 1.59 -20.39 30.83
C VAL A 540 0.13 -19.90 30.89
N PRO A 541 -0.19 -18.63 31.19
CA PRO A 541 -1.57 -18.15 31.15
C PRO A 541 -2.20 -18.20 29.73
N ILE A 542 -1.39 -18.19 28.67
CA ILE A 542 -1.82 -18.19 27.28
C ILE A 542 -1.97 -19.61 26.73
N ILE A 543 -0.95 -20.46 26.91
CA ILE A 543 -0.89 -21.78 26.26
C ILE A 543 -0.94 -22.98 27.23
N GLY A 544 -0.96 -22.75 28.54
CA GLY A 544 -0.88 -23.80 29.55
C GLY A 544 0.54 -24.31 29.77
N GLU A 545 0.72 -25.02 30.91
CA GLU A 545 2.03 -25.49 31.31
C GLU A 545 2.55 -26.66 30.46
N GLU A 546 1.68 -27.56 30.05
CA GLU A 546 2.03 -28.71 29.21
C GLU A 546 2.58 -28.29 27.87
N GLU A 547 1.87 -27.36 27.19
CA GLU A 547 2.28 -26.85 25.90
C GLU A 547 3.56 -25.99 26.02
N TYR A 548 3.70 -25.19 27.06
CA TYR A 548 4.95 -24.46 27.32
C TYR A 548 6.15 -25.43 27.46
N ASN A 549 6.02 -26.51 28.25
CA ASN A 549 7.07 -27.49 28.41
C ASN A 549 7.40 -28.23 27.10
N TYR A 550 6.38 -28.46 26.25
CA TYR A 550 6.61 -28.97 24.89
C TYR A 550 7.50 -28.05 24.08
N LEU A 551 7.21 -26.74 24.05
CA LEU A 551 8.03 -25.75 23.34
C LEU A 551 9.46 -25.66 23.88
N VAL A 552 9.63 -25.69 25.22
CA VAL A 552 10.94 -25.73 25.86
C VAL A 552 11.76 -26.95 25.40
N ASN A 553 11.15 -28.13 25.39
CA ASN A 553 11.82 -29.36 24.95
C ASN A 553 12.17 -29.31 23.46
N LEU A 554 11.27 -28.75 22.61
CA LEU A 554 11.51 -28.58 21.20
C LEU A 554 12.73 -27.68 20.95
N VAL A 555 12.79 -26.49 21.56
CA VAL A 555 13.89 -25.54 21.42
C VAL A 555 15.21 -26.13 21.93
N LYS A 556 15.22 -26.72 23.12
CA LYS A 556 16.41 -27.36 23.70
C LYS A 556 16.92 -28.53 22.86
N SER A 557 16.03 -29.29 22.23
CA SER A 557 16.41 -30.41 21.33
C SER A 557 17.16 -29.95 20.09
N LEU A 558 17.01 -28.70 19.71
CA LEU A 558 17.70 -28.06 18.58
C LEU A 558 18.91 -27.20 19.01
N GLY A 559 19.22 -27.16 20.32
CA GLY A 559 20.33 -26.41 20.89
C GLY A 559 20.03 -24.92 21.08
N GLY A 560 18.75 -24.52 21.08
CA GLY A 560 18.32 -23.13 21.24
C GLY A 560 18.25 -22.66 22.69
N TYR A 561 18.15 -21.33 22.82
CA TYR A 561 18.02 -20.66 24.12
C TYR A 561 16.57 -20.66 24.60
N VAL A 562 16.38 -20.81 25.89
CA VAL A 562 15.09 -20.67 26.58
C VAL A 562 15.25 -19.63 27.69
N ASN A 563 14.39 -18.62 27.71
CA ASN A 563 14.35 -17.64 28.77
C ASN A 563 13.68 -18.24 30.02
N GLU A 564 14.48 -18.72 30.95
CA GLU A 564 14.03 -19.31 32.23
C GLU A 564 13.90 -18.24 33.35
N SER A 565 14.13 -16.95 33.04
CA SER A 565 14.05 -15.90 34.06
C SER A 565 12.59 -15.61 34.42
N ASP A 566 12.32 -15.54 35.73
CA ASP A 566 11.03 -15.08 36.27
C ASP A 566 10.92 -13.53 36.30
N THR A 567 11.94 -12.82 35.82
CA THR A 567 11.98 -11.36 35.82
C THR A 567 11.36 -10.76 34.57
N GLU A 568 10.49 -9.79 34.73
CA GLU A 568 9.83 -9.08 33.62
C GLU A 568 10.78 -8.16 32.82
N VAL A 569 11.95 -7.85 33.37
CA VAL A 569 12.96 -6.94 32.80
C VAL A 569 14.30 -7.63 32.80
N ARG A 570 14.97 -7.65 31.67
CA ARG A 570 16.37 -8.10 31.61
C ARG A 570 17.25 -7.11 32.39
N GLU A 571 17.96 -7.56 33.42
CA GLU A 571 19.17 -6.88 33.85
C GLU A 571 20.23 -7.13 32.76
N TYR A 572 20.39 -6.18 31.86
CA TYR A 572 21.53 -6.15 30.94
C TYR A 572 22.78 -5.94 31.80
N LYS A 573 23.49 -7.00 32.11
CA LYS A 573 24.90 -6.88 32.48
C LYS A 573 25.60 -6.51 31.17
N ALA A 574 26.13 -5.28 31.12
CA ALA A 574 27.09 -4.89 30.11
C ALA A 574 28.14 -6.02 30.04
N ALA A 575 28.34 -6.58 28.87
CA ALA A 575 29.44 -7.48 28.64
C ALA A 575 30.71 -6.70 28.98
N ASP A 576 31.41 -7.11 30.03
CA ASP A 576 32.72 -6.60 30.34
C ASP A 576 33.62 -6.83 29.10
N ASN A 577 33.82 -5.78 28.32
CA ASN A 577 34.88 -5.75 27.33
C ASN A 577 36.20 -5.63 28.10
N ASN A 578 36.84 -6.78 28.31
CA ASN A 578 38.28 -6.85 28.52
C ASN A 578 39.00 -7.31 27.25
#